data_1f4e119312525b3e195c3deaee742991
#
_entry.id   1f4e119312525b3e195c3deaee742991
#
_cell.length_a   1.000
_cell.length_b   1.000
_cell.length_c   1.000
_cell.angle_alpha   90.00
_cell.angle_beta   90.00
_cell.angle_gamma   90.00
#
_symmetry.space_group_name_H-M   'P 1'
#
loop_
_entity.id
_entity.type
_entity.pdbx_description
1 polymer ?
#
loop_
_entity_poly.entity_id
_entity_poly.type
_entity_poly.pdbx_seq_one_letter_code
_entity_poly.pdbx_strand_id
1 'polypeptide(L)'
;ASQIIGVLNSDGEAITGLELYYNDILGGTAGQKTLEYSKEGVPVPGTETVTAEVVNGQDIVLSIDIDMQQKLEEALALRVEEVQGSGGSAILMDSATGEIYACSSSPTFDITDLSEIKEGATNLSGISSAYEPGSIMKPATMLAALEEGVTSPDKTYYCPAELEVDDYTITDSHPRDDMDMDATTIIADSSNVGISLIARDLTFEKLYEYIQKYQLTELTGVDYPGEAKGTISSRDTWAEVQGYNISFGQGFTTT
;
A
#
# COMPACT_ATOMS: atom_id res chain seq x y z
N ALA A 1 1.08 10.27 -13.42
CA ALA A 1 -0.23 10.08 -12.72
C ALA A 1 -1.15 9.05 -13.41
N SER A 2 -0.66 8.35 -14.45
CA SER A 2 -1.49 7.41 -15.25
C SER A 2 -2.18 6.35 -14.41
N GLN A 3 -1.45 5.76 -13.45
CA GLN A 3 -1.97 4.73 -12.57
C GLN A 3 -3.07 5.25 -11.63
N ILE A 4 -2.95 6.51 -11.17
CA ILE A 4 -3.94 7.13 -10.28
C ILE A 4 -5.23 7.39 -11.06
N ILE A 5 -5.12 8.09 -12.19
CA ILE A 5 -6.28 8.45 -13.01
C ILE A 5 -6.93 7.20 -13.57
N GLY A 6 -6.14 6.29 -14.13
CA GLY A 6 -6.65 5.11 -14.81
C GLY A 6 -6.93 5.32 -16.28
N VAL A 7 -7.56 4.34 -16.89
CA VAL A 7 -7.87 4.35 -18.32
C VAL A 7 -9.30 3.91 -18.61
N LEU A 8 -9.83 4.40 -19.71
CA LEU A 8 -11.06 3.93 -20.33
C LEU A 8 -10.73 2.98 -21.49
N ASN A 9 -11.60 2.02 -21.78
CA ASN A 9 -11.51 1.19 -22.98
C ASN A 9 -12.00 1.96 -24.23
N SER A 10 -11.94 1.32 -25.40
CA SER A 10 -12.41 1.91 -26.66
C SER A 10 -13.90 2.27 -26.69
N ASP A 11 -14.68 1.66 -25.82
CA ASP A 11 -16.12 1.90 -25.69
C ASP A 11 -16.45 2.98 -24.67
N GLY A 12 -15.42 3.57 -24.03
CA GLY A 12 -15.55 4.61 -23.01
C GLY A 12 -15.87 4.07 -21.62
N GLU A 13 -15.71 2.78 -21.38
CA GLU A 13 -15.93 2.18 -20.07
C GLU A 13 -14.63 2.26 -19.23
N ALA A 14 -14.77 2.63 -17.98
CA ALA A 14 -13.65 2.73 -17.03
C ALA A 14 -13.12 1.34 -16.64
N ILE A 15 -11.80 1.14 -16.73
CA ILE A 15 -11.16 -0.16 -16.46
C ILE A 15 -10.19 -0.13 -15.29
N THR A 16 -9.56 1.00 -14.99
CA THR A 16 -8.60 1.11 -13.88
C THR A 16 -8.67 2.46 -13.21
N GLY A 17 -7.98 2.60 -12.08
CA GLY A 17 -7.75 3.87 -11.40
C GLY A 17 -9.01 4.55 -10.88
N LEU A 18 -8.93 5.85 -10.70
CA LEU A 18 -10.04 6.66 -10.20
C LEU A 18 -11.19 6.78 -11.21
N GLU A 19 -10.92 6.63 -12.51
CA GLU A 19 -11.97 6.51 -13.53
C GLU A 19 -12.90 5.34 -13.21
N LEU A 20 -12.34 4.19 -12.80
CA LEU A 20 -13.12 3.02 -12.39
C LEU A 20 -13.79 3.23 -11.03
N TYR A 21 -13.04 3.73 -10.04
CA TYR A 21 -13.54 3.88 -8.68
C TYR A 21 -14.73 4.85 -8.60
N TYR A 22 -14.65 5.96 -9.34
CA TYR A 22 -15.65 7.01 -9.35
C TYR A 22 -16.52 7.01 -10.61
N ASN A 23 -16.60 5.91 -11.35
CA ASN A 23 -17.33 5.82 -12.60
C ASN A 23 -18.78 6.28 -12.49
N ASP A 24 -19.46 5.96 -11.39
CA ASP A 24 -20.85 6.38 -11.14
C ASP A 24 -21.01 7.91 -10.99
N ILE A 25 -19.95 8.61 -10.63
CA ILE A 25 -19.92 10.08 -10.48
C ILE A 25 -19.42 10.74 -11.76
N LEU A 26 -18.33 10.23 -12.33
CA LEU A 26 -17.67 10.79 -13.50
C LEU A 26 -18.39 10.50 -14.81
N GLY A 27 -18.98 9.31 -14.94
CA GLY A 27 -19.47 8.77 -16.23
C GLY A 27 -20.72 9.44 -16.76
N GLY A 28 -21.53 10.09 -15.92
CA GLY A 28 -22.82 10.67 -16.31
C GLY A 28 -23.78 9.65 -16.92
N THR A 29 -24.73 10.12 -17.72
CA THR A 29 -25.71 9.27 -18.45
C THR A 29 -25.83 9.73 -19.89
N ALA A 30 -25.59 8.80 -20.82
CA ALA A 30 -25.72 9.08 -22.24
C ALA A 30 -27.16 9.41 -22.63
N GLY A 31 -27.37 10.49 -23.34
CA GLY A 31 -28.64 10.82 -23.93
C GLY A 31 -28.98 9.91 -25.11
N GLN A 32 -30.24 9.90 -25.50
CA GLN A 32 -30.71 9.20 -26.67
C GLN A 32 -31.48 10.15 -27.58
N LYS A 33 -31.25 10.03 -28.90
CA LYS A 33 -32.04 10.73 -29.92
C LYS A 33 -32.42 9.78 -31.05
N THR A 34 -33.61 9.97 -31.58
CA THR A 34 -34.08 9.33 -32.80
C THR A 34 -33.92 10.30 -33.95
N LEU A 35 -33.61 9.77 -35.14
CA LEU A 35 -33.36 10.52 -36.36
C LEU A 35 -33.90 9.74 -37.52
N GLU A 36 -34.59 10.43 -38.45
CA GLU A 36 -35.04 9.81 -39.69
C GLU A 36 -33.92 9.78 -40.71
N TYR A 37 -33.85 8.69 -41.52
CA TYR A 37 -32.91 8.53 -42.59
C TYR A 37 -33.64 8.42 -43.93
N SER A 38 -33.08 9.00 -44.99
CA SER A 38 -33.53 8.75 -46.36
C SER A 38 -33.32 7.30 -46.74
N LYS A 39 -33.89 6.89 -47.88
CA LYS A 39 -33.67 5.53 -48.46
C LYS A 39 -32.21 5.23 -48.73
N GLU A 40 -31.41 6.26 -48.95
CA GLU A 40 -29.97 6.20 -49.23
C GLU A 40 -29.13 6.21 -47.95
N GLY A 41 -29.73 6.20 -46.75
CA GLY A 41 -29.02 6.18 -45.46
C GLY A 41 -28.50 7.56 -45.03
N VAL A 42 -28.98 8.66 -45.63
CA VAL A 42 -28.59 10.02 -45.27
C VAL A 42 -29.53 10.56 -44.19
N PRO A 43 -29.01 11.14 -43.08
CA PRO A 43 -29.85 11.76 -42.07
C PRO A 43 -30.70 12.89 -42.61
N VAL A 44 -32.00 12.92 -42.26
CA VAL A 44 -32.93 13.98 -42.67
C VAL A 44 -32.86 15.13 -41.66
N PRO A 45 -32.36 16.33 -42.04
CA PRO A 45 -32.26 17.46 -41.12
C PRO A 45 -33.61 17.86 -40.54
N GLY A 46 -33.62 18.18 -39.23
CA GLY A 46 -34.84 18.64 -38.52
C GLY A 46 -35.78 17.53 -38.06
N THR A 47 -35.42 16.25 -38.23
CA THR A 47 -36.21 15.10 -37.74
C THR A 47 -35.68 14.56 -36.41
N GLU A 48 -34.69 15.23 -35.82
CA GLU A 48 -34.12 14.84 -34.51
C GLU A 48 -35.14 15.00 -33.39
N THR A 49 -35.35 13.94 -32.66
CA THR A 49 -36.14 13.95 -31.43
C THR A 49 -35.32 13.39 -30.28
N VAL A 50 -35.03 14.19 -29.28
CA VAL A 50 -34.38 13.72 -28.02
C VAL A 50 -35.35 12.87 -27.26
N THR A 51 -34.99 11.62 -27.04
CA THR A 51 -35.82 10.65 -26.26
C THR A 51 -35.31 10.50 -24.83
N ALA A 52 -34.03 10.81 -24.56
CA ALA A 52 -33.47 10.97 -23.23
C ALA A 52 -32.43 12.09 -23.26
N GLU A 53 -32.47 12.95 -22.26
CA GLU A 53 -31.49 14.03 -22.10
C GLU A 53 -30.15 13.49 -21.62
N VAL A 54 -29.04 14.16 -22.02
CA VAL A 54 -27.71 13.89 -21.51
C VAL A 54 -27.62 14.39 -20.07
N VAL A 55 -27.10 13.56 -19.18
CA VAL A 55 -26.71 13.99 -17.83
C VAL A 55 -25.18 13.93 -17.74
N ASN A 56 -24.54 15.08 -17.63
CA ASN A 56 -23.07 15.13 -17.49
C ASN A 56 -22.64 14.55 -16.13
N GLY A 57 -21.49 13.91 -16.11
CA GLY A 57 -20.81 13.54 -14.87
C GLY A 57 -20.38 14.76 -14.04
N GLN A 58 -19.92 14.51 -12.85
CA GLN A 58 -19.44 15.53 -11.91
C GLN A 58 -17.93 15.53 -11.87
N ASP A 59 -17.35 16.69 -11.55
CA ASP A 59 -15.91 16.84 -11.34
C ASP A 59 -15.50 16.31 -9.95
N ILE A 60 -14.30 15.75 -9.86
CA ILE A 60 -13.67 15.32 -8.62
C ILE A 60 -12.39 16.12 -8.42
N VAL A 61 -12.17 16.59 -7.20
CA VAL A 61 -10.93 17.29 -6.79
C VAL A 61 -10.13 16.33 -5.91
N LEU A 62 -8.89 16.07 -6.31
CA LEU A 62 -7.97 15.18 -5.61
C LEU A 62 -7.00 15.98 -4.73
N SER A 63 -6.45 15.33 -3.70
CA SER A 63 -5.33 15.83 -2.90
C SER A 63 -3.97 15.74 -3.62
N ILE A 64 -3.93 15.06 -4.77
CA ILE A 64 -2.69 14.85 -5.53
C ILE A 64 -2.12 16.17 -6.03
N ASP A 65 -0.87 16.44 -5.68
CA ASP A 65 -0.07 17.53 -6.23
C ASP A 65 0.71 17.03 -7.44
N ILE A 66 0.46 17.61 -8.60
CA ILE A 66 1.01 17.11 -9.87
C ILE A 66 2.54 17.24 -9.95
N ASP A 67 3.12 18.27 -9.33
CA ASP A 67 4.57 18.46 -9.33
C ASP A 67 5.25 17.45 -8.38
N MET A 68 4.64 17.18 -7.23
CA MET A 68 5.11 16.14 -6.31
C MET A 68 4.96 14.75 -6.93
N GLN A 69 3.84 14.49 -7.61
CA GLN A 69 3.58 13.24 -8.31
C GLN A 69 4.64 12.96 -9.38
N GLN A 70 4.95 13.93 -10.22
CA GLN A 70 5.98 13.77 -11.25
C GLN A 70 7.35 13.47 -10.64
N LYS A 71 7.75 14.22 -9.62
CA LYS A 71 9.03 13.98 -8.92
C LYS A 71 9.09 12.61 -8.28
N LEU A 72 7.99 12.15 -7.69
CA LEU A 72 7.92 10.82 -7.08
C LEU A 72 8.06 9.72 -8.13
N GLU A 73 7.38 9.84 -9.27
CA GLU A 73 7.47 8.89 -10.39
C GLU A 73 8.90 8.80 -10.93
N GLU A 74 9.55 9.96 -11.17
CA GLU A 74 10.93 10.04 -11.64
C GLU A 74 11.91 9.41 -10.63
N ALA A 75 11.80 9.76 -9.35
CA ALA A 75 12.66 9.24 -8.29
C ALA A 75 12.51 7.72 -8.11
N LEU A 76 11.27 7.23 -8.14
CA LEU A 76 10.99 5.79 -8.04
C LEU A 76 11.57 5.02 -9.22
N ALA A 77 11.36 5.51 -10.45
CA ALA A 77 11.86 4.86 -11.65
C ALA A 77 13.40 4.77 -11.64
N LEU A 78 14.09 5.87 -11.31
CA LEU A 78 15.55 5.91 -11.18
C LEU A 78 16.04 4.94 -10.10
N ARG A 79 15.36 4.87 -8.95
CA ARG A 79 15.79 3.98 -7.88
C ARG A 79 15.60 2.51 -8.22
N VAL A 80 14.48 2.14 -8.84
CA VAL A 80 14.24 0.76 -9.30
C VAL A 80 15.30 0.33 -10.31
N GLU A 81 15.67 1.21 -11.26
CA GLU A 81 16.74 0.95 -12.21
C GLU A 81 18.10 0.79 -11.53
N GLU A 82 18.47 1.71 -10.62
CA GLU A 82 19.75 1.69 -9.89
C GLU A 82 19.95 0.40 -9.09
N VAL A 83 18.92 -0.09 -8.42
CA VAL A 83 19.00 -1.32 -7.63
C VAL A 83 18.70 -2.58 -8.45
N GLN A 84 18.42 -2.44 -9.74
CA GLN A 84 17.99 -3.53 -10.63
C GLN A 84 16.76 -4.29 -10.06
N GLY A 85 15.85 -3.55 -9.43
CA GLY A 85 14.62 -4.10 -8.85
C GLY A 85 13.62 -4.50 -9.93
N SER A 86 12.78 -5.49 -9.64
CA SER A 86 11.67 -5.89 -10.52
C SER A 86 10.49 -4.90 -10.49
N GLY A 87 10.44 -4.05 -9.47
CA GLY A 87 9.41 -3.04 -9.27
C GLY A 87 9.59 -2.33 -7.93
N GLY A 88 8.67 -1.44 -7.63
CA GLY A 88 8.64 -0.70 -6.37
C GLY A 88 7.40 0.18 -6.29
N SER A 89 7.11 0.69 -5.11
CA SER A 89 6.04 1.67 -4.87
C SER A 89 6.50 2.75 -3.92
N ALA A 90 5.89 3.93 -4.04
CA ALA A 90 6.14 5.05 -3.17
C ALA A 90 4.86 5.86 -2.98
N ILE A 91 4.62 6.32 -1.74
CA ILE A 91 3.49 7.15 -1.36
C ILE A 91 4.03 8.34 -0.57
N LEU A 92 3.61 9.54 -0.93
CA LEU A 92 3.86 10.77 -0.20
C LEU A 92 2.56 11.25 0.44
N MET A 93 2.51 11.22 1.77
CA MET A 93 1.30 11.49 2.54
C MET A 93 1.58 12.50 3.65
N ASP A 94 0.63 13.38 3.93
CA ASP A 94 0.64 14.21 5.13
C ASP A 94 0.35 13.36 6.37
N SER A 95 1.29 13.31 7.31
CA SER A 95 1.17 12.49 8.52
C SER A 95 0.12 12.99 9.53
N ALA A 96 -0.34 14.24 9.40
CA ALA A 96 -1.34 14.82 10.29
C ALA A 96 -2.77 14.64 9.76
N THR A 97 -2.96 14.69 8.43
CA THR A 97 -4.28 14.65 7.80
C THR A 97 -4.58 13.34 7.12
N GLY A 98 -3.56 12.59 6.70
CA GLY A 98 -3.69 11.39 5.86
C GLY A 98 -3.88 11.69 4.37
N GLU A 99 -3.84 12.96 3.95
CA GLU A 99 -3.95 13.33 2.54
C GLU A 99 -2.76 12.81 1.75
N ILE A 100 -3.04 12.12 0.63
CA ILE A 100 -2.01 11.59 -0.28
C ILE A 100 -1.71 12.65 -1.33
N TYR A 101 -0.48 13.18 -1.33
CA TYR A 101 -0.02 14.16 -2.30
C TYR A 101 0.59 13.53 -3.55
N ALA A 102 1.12 12.32 -3.44
CA ALA A 102 1.62 11.56 -4.57
C ALA A 102 1.62 10.05 -4.27
N CYS A 103 1.35 9.24 -5.29
CA CYS A 103 1.39 7.79 -5.19
C CYS A 103 1.82 7.20 -6.53
N SER A 104 2.81 6.30 -6.53
CA SER A 104 3.32 5.69 -7.75
C SER A 104 3.80 4.28 -7.51
N SER A 105 3.72 3.46 -8.56
CA SER A 105 4.34 2.13 -8.62
C SER A 105 5.12 1.96 -9.92
N SER A 106 6.17 1.15 -9.87
CA SER A 106 6.96 0.77 -11.05
C SER A 106 6.78 -0.74 -11.29
N PRO A 107 6.56 -1.16 -12.55
CA PRO A 107 6.52 -0.35 -13.77
C PRO A 107 5.28 0.55 -13.86
N THR A 108 5.40 1.65 -14.59
CA THR A 108 4.28 2.52 -14.97
C THR A 108 4.05 2.48 -16.48
N PHE A 109 3.04 3.20 -16.97
CA PHE A 109 2.71 3.25 -18.39
C PHE A 109 2.43 4.69 -18.84
N ASP A 110 2.56 4.93 -20.15
CA ASP A 110 2.16 6.19 -20.79
C ASP A 110 0.67 6.11 -21.16
N ILE A 111 -0.14 6.98 -20.57
CA ILE A 111 -1.59 7.03 -20.84
C ILE A 111 -1.91 7.45 -22.28
N THR A 112 -0.96 8.07 -22.98
CA THR A 112 -1.12 8.48 -24.38
C THR A 112 -0.79 7.38 -25.39
N ASP A 113 -0.12 6.29 -24.93
CA ASP A 113 0.19 5.12 -25.74
C ASP A 113 -0.10 3.83 -24.96
N LEU A 114 -1.30 3.29 -25.17
CA LEU A 114 -1.75 2.06 -24.51
C LEU A 114 -1.34 0.78 -25.24
N SER A 115 -0.56 0.88 -26.32
CA SER A 115 -0.19 -0.29 -27.16
C SER A 115 0.85 -1.20 -26.50
N GLU A 116 1.65 -0.68 -25.57
CA GLU A 116 2.75 -1.40 -24.92
C GLU A 116 2.68 -1.33 -23.38
N ILE A 117 1.52 -1.62 -22.81
CA ILE A 117 1.37 -1.68 -21.35
C ILE A 117 2.05 -2.96 -20.82
N LYS A 118 3.07 -2.80 -19.98
CA LYS A 118 3.73 -3.92 -19.28
C LYS A 118 2.78 -4.53 -18.25
N GLU A 119 2.92 -5.83 -18.02
CA GLU A 119 2.19 -6.51 -16.95
C GLU A 119 2.40 -5.81 -15.60
N GLY A 120 1.32 -5.57 -14.88
CA GLY A 120 1.33 -4.86 -13.59
C GLY A 120 1.44 -3.34 -13.66
N ALA A 121 1.71 -2.74 -14.83
CA ALA A 121 1.94 -1.29 -14.96
C ALA A 121 0.69 -0.44 -14.64
N THR A 122 -0.50 -1.01 -14.73
CA THR A 122 -1.76 -0.32 -14.39
C THR A 122 -2.07 -0.32 -12.90
N ASN A 123 -1.35 -1.10 -12.10
CA ASN A 123 -1.63 -1.26 -10.67
C ASN A 123 -0.81 -0.29 -9.82
N LEU A 124 -1.42 0.27 -8.79
CA LEU A 124 -0.72 0.91 -7.68
C LEU A 124 -0.39 -0.14 -6.62
N SER A 125 0.76 -0.82 -6.78
CA SER A 125 1.14 -1.95 -5.91
C SER A 125 1.27 -1.56 -4.43
N GLY A 126 1.59 -0.29 -4.12
CA GLY A 126 1.59 0.23 -2.75
C GLY A 126 0.19 0.23 -2.08
N ILE A 127 -0.88 0.07 -2.88
CA ILE A 127 -2.27 -0.01 -2.40
C ILE A 127 -2.81 -1.43 -2.62
N SER A 128 -2.50 -2.04 -3.76
CA SER A 128 -3.13 -3.30 -4.21
C SER A 128 -2.35 -4.57 -3.89
N SER A 129 -1.17 -4.46 -3.25
CA SER A 129 -0.32 -5.62 -2.98
C SER A 129 0.10 -5.67 -1.52
N ALA A 130 -0.37 -6.69 -0.81
CA ALA A 130 0.09 -6.94 0.56
C ALA A 130 1.48 -7.58 0.57
N TYR A 131 2.32 -7.16 1.53
CA TYR A 131 3.70 -7.66 1.69
C TYR A 131 4.06 -7.84 3.16
N GLU A 132 5.10 -8.60 3.45
CA GLU A 132 5.67 -8.66 4.80
C GLU A 132 6.50 -7.40 5.07
N PRO A 133 6.14 -6.58 6.08
CA PRO A 133 6.79 -5.28 6.29
C PRO A 133 8.27 -5.37 6.68
N GLY A 134 8.68 -6.50 7.28
CA GLY A 134 10.05 -6.65 7.76
C GLY A 134 10.37 -5.62 8.84
N SER A 135 11.62 -5.12 8.86
CA SER A 135 12.14 -4.27 9.94
C SER A 135 11.37 -2.96 10.17
N ILE A 136 10.53 -2.52 9.24
CA ILE A 136 9.65 -1.36 9.48
C ILE A 136 8.54 -1.65 10.51
N MET A 137 8.31 -2.91 10.86
CA MET A 137 7.43 -3.30 11.96
C MET A 137 8.03 -3.00 13.34
N LYS A 138 9.36 -3.00 13.50
CA LYS A 138 10.04 -2.84 14.79
C LYS A 138 9.66 -1.57 15.56
N PRO A 139 9.50 -0.39 14.92
CA PRO A 139 8.96 0.79 15.58
C PRO A 139 7.57 0.58 16.19
N ALA A 140 6.68 -0.16 15.52
CA ALA A 140 5.34 -0.44 16.05
C ALA A 140 5.41 -1.37 17.27
N THR A 141 6.25 -2.41 17.22
CA THR A 141 6.52 -3.30 18.36
C THR A 141 7.12 -2.54 19.54
N MET A 142 8.11 -1.67 19.27
CA MET A 142 8.74 -0.83 20.29
C MET A 142 7.73 0.13 20.92
N LEU A 143 6.89 0.78 20.10
CA LEU A 143 5.87 1.70 20.60
C LEU A 143 4.88 0.98 21.54
N ALA A 144 4.43 -0.21 21.15
CA ALA A 144 3.57 -1.04 22.01
C ALA A 144 4.24 -1.36 23.35
N ALA A 145 5.53 -1.73 23.32
CA ALA A 145 6.29 -2.05 24.55
C ALA A 145 6.51 -0.82 25.45
N LEU A 146 6.70 0.36 24.85
CA LEU A 146 6.80 1.62 25.59
C LEU A 146 5.44 2.03 26.19
N GLU A 147 4.34 1.90 25.47
CA GLU A 147 2.99 2.20 25.95
C GLU A 147 2.59 1.29 27.13
N GLU A 148 2.93 0.00 27.08
CA GLU A 148 2.68 -0.95 28.17
C GLU A 148 3.70 -0.81 29.32
N GLY A 149 4.71 0.04 29.17
CA GLY A 149 5.73 0.29 30.20
C GLY A 149 6.66 -0.91 30.48
N VAL A 150 6.73 -1.87 29.57
CA VAL A 150 7.60 -3.06 29.70
C VAL A 150 9.04 -2.78 29.30
N THR A 151 9.26 -1.68 28.57
CA THR A 151 10.58 -1.18 28.20
C THR A 151 10.71 0.33 28.39
N SER A 152 11.92 0.84 28.30
CA SER A 152 12.23 2.27 28.24
C SER A 152 13.46 2.48 27.36
N PRO A 153 13.72 3.70 26.86
CA PRO A 153 14.88 3.95 25.97
C PRO A 153 16.20 3.41 26.50
N ASP A 154 16.42 3.50 27.82
CA ASP A 154 17.67 3.12 28.50
C ASP A 154 17.64 1.69 29.06
N LYS A 155 16.51 0.96 28.97
CA LYS A 155 16.44 -0.42 29.44
C LYS A 155 17.34 -1.31 28.59
N THR A 156 18.29 -1.98 29.26
CA THR A 156 19.29 -2.84 28.62
C THR A 156 18.82 -4.29 28.57
N TYR A 157 19.11 -4.95 27.47
CA TYR A 157 18.83 -6.35 27.18
C TYR A 157 20.14 -7.05 26.82
N TYR A 158 20.40 -8.21 27.42
CA TYR A 158 21.45 -9.10 26.94
C TYR A 158 20.97 -9.74 25.63
N CYS A 159 21.57 -9.35 24.52
CA CYS A 159 21.27 -9.82 23.18
C CYS A 159 22.35 -10.81 22.72
N PRO A 160 22.09 -12.13 22.78
CA PRO A 160 23.02 -13.11 22.21
C PRO A 160 23.17 -12.92 20.71
N ALA A 161 24.28 -13.41 20.13
CA ALA A 161 24.49 -13.42 18.68
C ALA A 161 23.40 -14.23 17.98
N GLU A 162 22.95 -15.30 18.62
CA GLU A 162 21.93 -16.25 18.15
C GLU A 162 20.92 -16.49 19.27
N LEU A 163 19.65 -16.31 18.98
CA LEU A 163 18.55 -16.60 19.89
C LEU A 163 17.86 -17.89 19.45
N GLU A 164 18.07 -18.97 20.20
CA GLU A 164 17.43 -20.26 19.97
C GLU A 164 15.97 -20.24 20.42
N VAL A 165 15.06 -20.66 19.57
CA VAL A 165 13.62 -20.75 19.82
C VAL A 165 13.10 -22.05 19.19
N ASP A 166 12.75 -23.03 19.98
CA ASP A 166 12.40 -24.38 19.51
C ASP A 166 13.51 -24.95 18.59
N ASP A 167 13.17 -25.30 17.37
CA ASP A 167 14.10 -25.81 16.35
C ASP A 167 14.64 -24.70 15.42
N TYR A 168 14.45 -23.44 15.78
CA TYR A 168 14.81 -22.28 14.96
C TYR A 168 15.83 -21.41 15.67
N THR A 169 16.62 -20.68 14.85
CA THR A 169 17.59 -19.70 15.35
C THR A 169 17.26 -18.33 14.75
N ILE A 170 17.09 -17.33 15.61
CA ILE A 170 16.90 -15.92 15.20
C ILE A 170 18.26 -15.22 15.29
N THR A 171 18.65 -14.56 14.21
CA THR A 171 19.89 -13.77 14.12
C THR A 171 19.60 -12.38 13.59
N ASP A 172 20.53 -11.47 13.85
CA ASP A 172 20.54 -10.17 13.19
C ASP A 172 21.01 -10.28 11.73
N SER A 173 20.69 -9.28 10.92
CA SER A 173 21.08 -9.26 9.50
C SER A 173 22.60 -9.19 9.29
N HIS A 174 23.33 -8.69 10.28
CA HIS A 174 24.78 -8.64 10.28
C HIS A 174 25.31 -9.47 11.45
N PRO A 175 26.29 -10.37 11.21
CA PRO A 175 26.92 -11.14 12.27
C PRO A 175 27.56 -10.20 13.33
N ARG A 176 27.33 -10.52 14.59
CA ARG A 176 27.91 -9.84 15.76
C ARG A 176 28.16 -10.83 16.89
N ASP A 177 28.92 -10.42 17.88
CA ASP A 177 29.08 -11.16 19.12
C ASP A 177 27.90 -10.89 20.09
N ASP A 178 27.83 -11.69 21.16
CA ASP A 178 26.92 -11.43 22.28
C ASP A 178 27.21 -10.06 22.89
N MET A 179 26.17 -9.29 23.15
CA MET A 179 26.34 -7.95 23.72
C MET A 179 25.10 -7.47 24.47
N ASP A 180 25.29 -6.53 25.35
CA ASP A 180 24.19 -5.77 25.95
C ASP A 180 23.81 -4.61 25.01
N MET A 181 22.48 -4.49 24.72
CA MET A 181 21.93 -3.40 23.90
C MET A 181 20.80 -2.73 24.68
N ASP A 182 20.79 -1.41 24.74
CA ASP A 182 19.60 -0.69 25.20
C ASP A 182 18.52 -0.63 24.09
N ALA A 183 17.29 -0.27 24.46
CA ALA A 183 16.18 -0.22 23.52
C ALA A 183 16.41 0.76 22.36
N THR A 184 17.15 1.84 22.60
CA THR A 184 17.55 2.81 21.57
C THR A 184 18.48 2.16 20.55
N THR A 185 19.50 1.45 21.00
CA THR A 185 20.45 0.72 20.15
C THR A 185 19.77 -0.40 19.37
N ILE A 186 18.84 -1.14 20.00
CA ILE A 186 18.06 -2.20 19.34
C ILE A 186 17.33 -1.66 18.09
N ILE A 187 16.72 -0.47 18.18
CA ILE A 187 16.06 0.15 17.03
C ILE A 187 17.07 0.72 16.04
N ALA A 188 18.13 1.39 16.51
CA ALA A 188 19.13 2.02 15.64
C ALA A 188 19.87 0.99 14.78
N ASP A 189 20.24 -0.13 15.36
CA ASP A 189 20.93 -1.24 14.67
C ASP A 189 19.97 -2.21 13.99
N SER A 190 18.66 -1.98 14.15
CA SER A 190 17.61 -2.86 13.60
C SER A 190 17.76 -4.32 14.06
N SER A 191 18.11 -4.56 15.34
CA SER A 191 18.33 -5.90 15.87
C SER A 191 17.05 -6.74 15.87
N ASN A 192 17.07 -7.90 15.20
CA ASN A 192 15.99 -8.88 15.25
C ASN A 192 15.95 -9.55 16.62
N VAL A 193 17.12 -9.91 17.16
CA VAL A 193 17.25 -10.53 18.49
C VAL A 193 16.75 -9.58 19.57
N GLY A 194 17.21 -8.32 19.54
CA GLY A 194 16.82 -7.33 20.53
C GLY A 194 15.32 -7.05 20.56
N ILE A 195 14.70 -6.84 19.39
CA ILE A 195 13.25 -6.59 19.32
C ILE A 195 12.44 -7.84 19.72
N SER A 196 12.94 -9.05 19.44
CA SER A 196 12.34 -10.30 19.90
C SER A 196 12.29 -10.39 21.42
N LEU A 197 13.37 -10.01 22.10
CA LEU A 197 13.41 -9.99 23.57
C LEU A 197 12.43 -8.96 24.15
N ILE A 198 12.30 -7.79 23.52
CA ILE A 198 11.29 -6.78 23.90
C ILE A 198 9.88 -7.31 23.68
N ALA A 199 9.62 -7.97 22.54
CA ALA A 199 8.31 -8.55 22.25
C ALA A 199 7.95 -9.70 23.21
N ARG A 200 8.92 -10.46 23.69
CA ARG A 200 8.72 -11.46 24.73
C ARG A 200 8.30 -10.82 26.06
N ASP A 201 8.95 -9.72 26.46
CA ASP A 201 8.57 -8.96 27.67
C ASP A 201 7.19 -8.30 27.51
N LEU A 202 6.84 -7.85 26.30
CA LEU A 202 5.51 -7.32 25.96
C LEU A 202 4.43 -8.39 26.04
N THR A 203 4.73 -9.60 25.73
CA THR A 203 3.90 -10.78 25.42
C THR A 203 3.31 -10.76 24.02
N PHE A 204 3.17 -11.94 23.40
CA PHE A 204 2.64 -12.03 22.05
C PHE A 204 1.13 -11.76 21.96
N GLU A 205 0.40 -11.92 23.09
CA GLU A 205 -0.99 -11.49 23.23
C GLU A 205 -1.11 -9.98 23.02
N LYS A 206 -0.28 -9.22 23.75
CA LYS A 206 -0.26 -7.76 23.62
C LYS A 206 0.22 -7.31 22.23
N LEU A 207 1.27 -7.94 21.69
CA LEU A 207 1.71 -7.64 20.33
C LEU A 207 0.57 -7.81 19.32
N TYR A 208 -0.20 -8.89 19.40
CA TYR A 208 -1.36 -9.12 18.54
C TYR A 208 -2.45 -8.04 18.75
N GLU A 209 -2.78 -7.70 20.02
CA GLU A 209 -3.74 -6.63 20.33
C GLU A 209 -3.32 -5.28 19.70
N TYR A 210 -2.02 -4.96 19.73
CA TYR A 210 -1.49 -3.72 19.14
C TYR A 210 -1.50 -3.73 17.62
N ILE A 211 -1.23 -4.86 16.97
CA ILE A 211 -1.38 -5.01 15.52
C ILE A 211 -2.83 -4.71 15.10
N GLN A 212 -3.82 -5.22 15.86
CA GLN A 212 -5.23 -4.91 15.62
C GLN A 212 -5.55 -3.44 15.95
N LYS A 213 -5.05 -2.90 17.07
CA LYS A 213 -5.24 -1.49 17.47
C LYS A 213 -4.70 -0.51 16.43
N TYR A 214 -3.54 -0.81 15.85
CA TYR A 214 -2.92 -0.01 14.79
C TYR A 214 -3.52 -0.29 13.39
N GLN A 215 -4.45 -1.23 13.31
CA GLN A 215 -5.11 -1.63 12.06
C GLN A 215 -4.14 -2.07 10.94
N LEU A 216 -2.99 -2.66 11.28
CA LEU A 216 -1.93 -2.99 10.32
C LEU A 216 -2.35 -4.02 9.28
N THR A 217 -3.43 -4.75 9.49
CA THR A 217 -3.94 -5.76 8.56
C THR A 217 -5.31 -5.39 7.98
N GLU A 218 -5.84 -4.20 8.30
CA GLU A 218 -7.15 -3.76 7.84
C GLU A 218 -7.03 -2.84 6.60
N LEU A 219 -8.16 -2.67 5.88
CA LEU A 219 -8.24 -1.71 4.79
C LEU A 219 -8.14 -0.29 5.35
N THR A 220 -7.43 0.59 4.66
CA THR A 220 -7.32 2.01 5.01
C THR A 220 -8.56 2.79 4.58
N GLY A 221 -9.30 2.28 3.57
CA GLY A 221 -10.41 2.96 2.95
C GLY A 221 -9.98 4.04 1.96
N VAL A 222 -8.77 3.91 1.41
CA VAL A 222 -8.32 4.81 0.35
C VAL A 222 -9.25 4.73 -0.86
N ASP A 223 -9.57 5.88 -1.44
CA ASP A 223 -10.44 5.99 -2.61
C ASP A 223 -9.75 5.47 -3.88
N TYR A 224 -9.54 4.16 -3.95
CA TYR A 224 -8.89 3.49 -5.07
C TYR A 224 -9.40 2.05 -5.24
N PRO A 225 -9.59 1.55 -6.48
CA PRO A 225 -10.08 0.19 -6.67
C PRO A 225 -9.01 -0.85 -6.35
N GLY A 226 -9.42 -1.94 -5.70
CA GLY A 226 -8.55 -3.09 -5.47
C GLY A 226 -7.55 -2.91 -4.33
N GLU A 227 -7.85 -2.07 -3.33
CA GLU A 227 -7.07 -2.02 -2.09
C GLU A 227 -6.95 -3.43 -1.50
N ALA A 228 -5.70 -3.86 -1.24
CA ALA A 228 -5.45 -5.15 -0.64
C ALA A 228 -5.58 -5.07 0.88
N LYS A 229 -6.04 -6.16 1.47
CA LYS A 229 -6.07 -6.34 2.92
C LYS A 229 -4.86 -7.14 3.38
N GLY A 230 -4.23 -6.72 4.46
CA GLY A 230 -3.21 -7.51 5.14
C GLY A 230 -3.78 -8.80 5.74
N THR A 231 -2.91 -9.73 6.09
CA THR A 231 -3.29 -11.00 6.70
C THR A 231 -2.41 -11.34 7.90
N ILE A 232 -3.01 -11.84 8.95
CA ILE A 232 -2.33 -12.40 10.11
C ILE A 232 -3.12 -13.61 10.62
N SER A 233 -2.45 -14.67 11.01
CA SER A 233 -3.11 -15.82 11.63
C SER A 233 -3.66 -15.48 13.01
N SER A 234 -4.69 -16.21 13.45
CA SER A 234 -5.25 -16.04 14.79
C SER A 234 -4.19 -16.32 15.86
N ARG A 235 -4.13 -15.48 16.91
CA ARG A 235 -3.11 -15.55 17.96
C ARG A 235 -2.96 -16.93 18.63
N ASP A 236 -4.08 -17.63 18.83
CA ASP A 236 -4.14 -18.95 19.45
C ASP A 236 -3.46 -20.07 18.65
N THR A 237 -3.14 -19.79 17.37
CA THR A 237 -2.45 -20.71 16.47
C THR A 237 -0.94 -20.48 16.38
N TRP A 238 -0.42 -19.42 17.02
CA TRP A 238 1.01 -19.10 16.90
C TRP A 238 1.89 -20.07 17.68
N ALA A 239 2.90 -20.61 16.99
CA ALA A 239 4.08 -21.16 17.64
C ALA A 239 4.91 -20.01 18.26
N GLU A 240 5.79 -20.31 19.21
CA GLU A 240 6.60 -19.30 19.88
C GLU A 240 7.46 -18.52 18.87
N VAL A 241 8.13 -19.20 17.95
CA VAL A 241 8.94 -18.57 16.90
C VAL A 241 8.15 -17.62 16.01
N GLN A 242 6.86 -17.88 15.79
CA GLN A 242 6.01 -17.00 15.00
C GLN A 242 5.78 -15.66 15.67
N GLY A 243 5.60 -15.63 16.99
CA GLY A 243 5.47 -14.39 17.75
C GLY A 243 6.74 -13.52 17.66
N TYR A 244 7.90 -14.13 17.70
CA TYR A 244 9.16 -13.44 17.47
C TYR A 244 9.26 -12.90 16.04
N ASN A 245 8.97 -13.72 15.02
CA ASN A 245 9.02 -13.30 13.61
C ASN A 245 8.10 -12.10 13.33
N ILE A 246 6.89 -12.12 13.86
CA ILE A 246 5.92 -11.02 13.73
C ILE A 246 6.46 -9.73 14.35
N SER A 247 7.22 -9.80 15.45
CA SER A 247 7.77 -8.63 16.10
C SER A 247 8.72 -7.80 15.24
N PHE A 248 9.37 -8.45 14.26
CA PHE A 248 10.22 -7.78 13.26
C PHE A 248 9.67 -7.83 11.83
N GLY A 249 8.36 -8.12 11.70
CA GLY A 249 7.60 -7.92 10.47
C GLY A 249 7.63 -9.08 9.48
N GLN A 250 7.81 -10.30 9.96
CA GLN A 250 7.69 -11.53 9.17
C GLN A 250 6.53 -12.38 9.68
N GLY A 251 5.92 -13.19 8.81
CA GLY A 251 4.82 -14.07 9.18
C GLY A 251 3.44 -13.40 9.24
N PHE A 252 3.32 -12.15 8.80
CA PHE A 252 2.06 -11.47 8.52
C PHE A 252 2.26 -10.49 7.36
N THR A 253 1.17 -10.03 6.74
CA THR A 253 1.24 -9.07 5.64
C THR A 253 0.44 -7.80 5.97
N THR A 254 0.87 -6.68 5.38
CA THR A 254 0.22 -5.36 5.40
C THR A 254 0.29 -4.72 4.02
N THR A 255 -0.36 -3.61 3.82
CA THR A 255 -0.28 -2.76 2.60
C THR A 255 0.29 -1.41 2.91
#